data_ef4c643e82578b6683990c06467ddf2b
#
_entry.id   ef4c643e82578b6683990c06467ddf2b
#
_cell.length_a   1.000
_cell.length_b   1.000
_cell.length_c   1.000
_cell.angle_alpha   90.00
_cell.angle_beta   90.00
_cell.angle_gamma   90.00
#
_symmetry.space_group_name_H-M   'P 1'
#
loop_
_entity.id
_entity.type
_entity.pdbx_description
1 polymer ?
#
loop_
_entity_poly.entity_id
_entity_poly.type
_entity_poly.pdbx_seq_one_letter_code
_entity_poly.pdbx_strand_id
1 'polypeptide(L)'
;CQKHSTGNATMKAAVYYENGGPDVFKYEDVPEPECHRKGIVIRVEAVSIEGGDTLNRFRGALTTKPHIVGYQAAGEVVQVGDEVEGIKVGDKVVTTGASGSHAELRAVAARTAWVIPPGMDVRLAAAIPVPFGTAHDCLFEFGRMQKGEIVLVQAGASGVGVAAIQLAARAGASMVLATASSDERLERLKPLGLTHGINYQRDDVALEVARLTDKHMADVIVDSVGGPTLQSSILSLAYRGRVSMVGQAGREPMKVDVGSMMGGNRSLSGVFLGAEIATDRVHDNIQQLIQDVADGNLKVLIDRTFALKDAADAHRYIENRMAVGRVLLIP
;
A
#
# COMPACT_ATOMS: atom_id res chain seq x y z
N CYS A 1 52.89 3.43 7.88
CA CYS A 1 51.43 3.38 8.05
C CYS A 1 50.80 3.36 6.67
N GLN A 2 50.50 2.16 6.17
CA GLN A 2 49.71 1.99 4.94
C GLN A 2 48.25 2.25 5.30
N LYS A 3 47.65 3.33 4.75
CA LYS A 3 46.21 3.52 4.72
C LYS A 3 45.67 2.46 3.76
N HIS A 4 45.04 1.43 4.32
CA HIS A 4 44.20 0.54 3.54
C HIS A 4 43.03 1.39 3.07
N SER A 5 42.94 1.64 1.77
CA SER A 5 41.77 2.12 1.09
C SER A 5 40.70 1.02 1.22
N THR A 6 39.84 1.13 2.22
CA THR A 6 38.61 0.38 2.24
C THR A 6 37.70 1.02 1.18
N GLY A 7 37.69 0.45 -0.02
CA GLY A 7 36.64 0.77 -0.99
C GLY A 7 35.34 0.53 -0.30
N ASN A 8 34.44 1.56 -0.29
CA ASN A 8 33.11 1.41 0.27
C ASN A 8 32.41 0.27 -0.46
N ALA A 9 31.87 -0.70 0.30
CA ALA A 9 31.06 -1.77 -0.26
C ALA A 9 29.85 -1.18 -0.99
N THR A 10 29.50 -1.77 -2.12
CA THR A 10 28.39 -1.31 -2.97
C THR A 10 27.31 -2.37 -3.11
N MET A 11 26.10 -1.93 -3.42
CA MET A 11 24.94 -2.75 -3.73
C MET A 11 24.32 -2.28 -5.05
N LYS A 12 23.54 -3.15 -5.70
CA LYS A 12 22.70 -2.75 -6.82
C LYS A 12 21.39 -2.13 -6.31
N ALA A 13 20.94 -1.07 -6.98
CA ALA A 13 19.67 -0.43 -6.72
C ALA A 13 19.06 0.15 -7.99
N ALA A 14 17.73 0.21 -8.03
CA ALA A 14 16.99 0.98 -9.02
C ALA A 14 16.85 2.41 -8.50
N VAL A 15 17.54 3.34 -9.14
CA VAL A 15 17.69 4.72 -8.67
C VAL A 15 17.22 5.71 -9.73
N TYR A 16 16.95 6.94 -9.29
CA TYR A 16 16.77 8.06 -10.22
C TYR A 16 17.36 9.36 -9.65
N TYR A 17 17.70 10.28 -10.57
CA TYR A 17 18.34 11.56 -10.26
C TYR A 17 17.37 12.73 -10.39
N GLU A 18 16.24 12.50 -11.03
CA GLU A 18 15.17 13.47 -11.27
C GLU A 18 13.80 12.78 -11.27
N ASN A 19 12.74 13.52 -10.98
CA ASN A 19 11.38 13.03 -11.11
C ASN A 19 11.00 12.83 -12.59
N GLY A 20 10.00 12.00 -12.83
CA GLY A 20 9.45 11.79 -14.16
C GLY A 20 8.75 10.45 -14.30
N GLY A 21 8.56 10.03 -15.55
CA GLY A 21 8.00 8.73 -15.90
C GLY A 21 8.93 7.56 -15.54
N PRO A 22 8.51 6.32 -15.80
CA PRO A 22 9.29 5.13 -15.45
C PRO A 22 10.72 5.10 -16.00
N ASP A 23 10.98 5.76 -17.14
CA ASP A 23 12.29 5.76 -17.79
C ASP A 23 13.38 6.53 -17.02
N VAL A 24 13.03 7.25 -15.93
CA VAL A 24 14.03 7.88 -15.07
C VAL A 24 14.86 6.88 -14.27
N PHE A 25 14.37 5.64 -14.10
CA PHE A 25 15.11 4.61 -13.41
C PHE A 25 16.41 4.22 -14.10
N LYS A 26 17.45 4.08 -13.29
CA LYS A 26 18.74 3.50 -13.66
C LYS A 26 19.09 2.41 -12.67
N TYR A 27 19.65 1.31 -13.16
CA TYR A 27 20.10 0.21 -12.31
C TYR A 27 21.60 0.33 -12.14
N GLU A 28 22.04 0.74 -10.96
CA GLU A 28 23.42 1.16 -10.70
C GLU A 28 23.96 0.59 -9.40
N ASP A 29 25.29 0.58 -9.30
CA ASP A 29 25.98 0.36 -8.02
C ASP A 29 25.93 1.64 -7.20
N VAL A 30 25.52 1.52 -5.96
CA VAL A 30 25.46 2.61 -4.98
C VAL A 30 26.06 2.14 -3.66
N PRO A 31 26.50 3.04 -2.77
CA PRO A 31 27.02 2.63 -1.47
C PRO A 31 25.98 1.82 -0.68
N GLU A 32 26.45 0.78 0.04
CA GLU A 32 25.60 0.05 0.98
C GLU A 32 25.09 0.99 2.09
N PRO A 33 23.87 0.74 2.61
CA PRO A 33 23.34 1.56 3.70
C PRO A 33 24.06 1.26 5.02
N GLU A 34 24.15 2.28 5.88
CA GLU A 34 24.68 2.14 7.23
C GLU A 34 23.62 1.63 8.20
N CYS A 35 24.04 0.76 9.13
CA CYS A 35 23.20 0.28 10.22
C CYS A 35 23.26 1.25 11.40
N HIS A 36 22.14 1.88 11.72
CA HIS A 36 22.04 2.76 12.89
C HIS A 36 21.86 1.94 14.18
N ARG A 37 22.18 2.55 15.34
CA ARG A 37 22.13 1.88 16.65
C ARG A 37 20.77 1.26 16.98
N LYS A 38 19.66 1.89 16.56
CA LYS A 38 18.28 1.41 16.73
C LYS A 38 17.68 0.83 15.45
N GLY A 39 18.52 0.51 14.49
CA GLY A 39 18.12 0.04 13.17
C GLY A 39 18.61 -1.36 12.85
N ILE A 40 18.15 -1.84 11.72
CA ILE A 40 18.59 -3.09 11.09
C ILE A 40 18.92 -2.85 9.64
N VAL A 41 19.73 -3.72 9.07
CA VAL A 41 19.92 -3.83 7.62
C VAL A 41 19.43 -5.20 7.19
N ILE A 42 18.62 -5.23 6.14
CA ILE A 42 18.13 -6.47 5.54
C ILE A 42 18.72 -6.66 4.13
N ARG A 43 18.97 -7.93 3.79
CA ARG A 43 19.11 -8.35 2.39
C ARG A 43 17.70 -8.52 1.84
N VAL A 44 17.34 -7.68 0.88
CA VAL A 44 16.01 -7.67 0.29
C VAL A 44 15.78 -8.92 -0.55
N GLU A 45 14.69 -9.62 -0.29
CA GLU A 45 14.26 -10.79 -1.07
C GLU A 45 13.03 -10.46 -1.93
N ALA A 46 12.21 -9.52 -1.50
CA ALA A 46 11.07 -9.03 -2.27
C ALA A 46 10.73 -7.59 -1.90
N VAL A 47 10.44 -6.80 -2.92
CA VAL A 47 9.88 -5.45 -2.81
C VAL A 47 8.45 -5.51 -3.31
N SER A 48 7.50 -4.96 -2.55
CA SER A 48 6.14 -4.74 -3.05
C SER A 48 5.97 -3.27 -3.41
N ILE A 49 5.68 -2.99 -4.67
CA ILE A 49 5.56 -1.63 -5.17
C ILE A 49 4.22 -1.04 -4.75
N GLU A 50 4.24 0.14 -4.14
CA GLU A 50 3.05 0.89 -3.74
C GLU A 50 2.68 1.97 -4.76
N GLY A 51 1.39 2.37 -4.77
CA GLY A 51 0.96 3.52 -5.57
C GLY A 51 1.70 4.80 -5.20
N GLY A 52 2.01 4.98 -3.91
CA GLY A 52 2.86 6.08 -3.43
C GLY A 52 4.27 6.06 -4.00
N ASP A 53 4.83 4.91 -4.30
CA ASP A 53 6.16 4.79 -4.89
C ASP A 53 6.17 5.35 -6.32
N THR A 54 5.15 5.03 -7.11
CA THR A 54 5.00 5.58 -8.48
C THR A 54 4.74 7.08 -8.45
N LEU A 55 3.96 7.56 -7.49
CA LEU A 55 3.69 8.98 -7.32
C LEU A 55 4.94 9.75 -6.88
N ASN A 56 5.70 9.21 -5.92
CA ASN A 56 6.96 9.80 -5.45
C ASN A 56 8.00 9.87 -6.57
N ARG A 57 8.11 8.82 -7.39
CA ARG A 57 8.97 8.87 -8.58
C ARG A 57 8.53 9.98 -9.52
N PHE A 58 7.24 10.15 -9.74
CA PHE A 58 6.69 11.13 -10.67
C PHE A 58 6.91 12.57 -10.20
N ARG A 59 6.67 12.88 -8.90
CA ARG A 59 6.69 14.25 -8.39
C ARG A 59 7.07 14.40 -6.90
N GLY A 60 7.54 13.34 -6.25
CA GLY A 60 7.92 13.42 -4.84
C GLY A 60 9.25 14.15 -4.62
N ALA A 61 9.55 14.48 -3.36
CA ALA A 61 10.83 15.06 -3.00
C ALA A 61 11.96 14.03 -3.13
N LEU A 62 13.08 14.45 -3.70
CA LEU A 62 14.31 13.66 -3.71
C LEU A 62 15.13 14.01 -2.46
N THR A 63 15.14 13.11 -1.49
CA THR A 63 15.88 13.32 -0.23
C THR A 63 17.36 12.97 -0.36
N THR A 64 17.72 12.19 -1.37
CA THR A 64 19.09 11.80 -1.70
C THR A 64 19.30 11.89 -3.20
N LYS A 65 20.56 11.90 -3.64
CA LYS A 65 20.92 11.89 -5.05
C LYS A 65 22.10 10.95 -5.29
N PRO A 66 21.90 9.79 -5.94
CA PRO A 66 20.64 9.31 -6.47
C PRO A 66 19.61 8.98 -5.38
N HIS A 67 18.35 8.94 -5.75
CA HIS A 67 17.25 8.59 -4.86
C HIS A 67 16.82 7.13 -5.08
N ILE A 68 16.60 6.42 -3.98
CA ILE A 68 16.04 5.05 -3.98
C ILE A 68 14.63 5.15 -3.41
N VAL A 69 13.63 4.95 -4.26
CA VAL A 69 12.22 4.98 -3.87
C VAL A 69 11.81 3.68 -3.16
N GLY A 70 10.67 3.70 -2.50
CA GLY A 70 9.96 2.51 -2.06
C GLY A 70 9.71 2.43 -0.56
N TYR A 71 8.47 2.11 -0.21
CA TYR A 71 8.00 2.06 1.17
C TYR A 71 8.30 0.75 1.87
N GLN A 72 8.11 -0.39 1.21
CA GLN A 72 8.19 -1.68 1.90
C GLN A 72 9.00 -2.72 1.14
N ALA A 73 9.68 -3.55 1.90
CA ALA A 73 10.43 -4.70 1.42
C ALA A 73 10.56 -5.73 2.54
N ALA A 74 10.67 -6.99 2.17
CA ALA A 74 10.94 -8.09 3.08
C ALA A 74 12.25 -8.80 2.71
N GLY A 75 12.89 -9.40 3.69
CA GLY A 75 14.13 -10.13 3.50
C GLY A 75 14.74 -10.60 4.81
N GLU A 76 16.02 -10.93 4.74
CA GLU A 76 16.80 -11.46 5.85
C GLU A 76 17.62 -10.37 6.53
N VAL A 77 17.56 -10.32 7.85
CA VAL A 77 18.38 -9.40 8.65
C VAL A 77 19.86 -9.81 8.55
N VAL A 78 20.69 -8.88 8.11
CA VAL A 78 22.15 -9.08 7.97
C VAL A 78 22.96 -8.25 8.95
N GLN A 79 22.40 -7.16 9.48
CA GLN A 79 23.01 -6.36 10.55
C GLN A 79 21.95 -5.89 11.53
N VAL A 80 22.33 -5.78 12.79
CA VAL A 80 21.45 -5.30 13.88
C VAL A 80 22.22 -4.28 14.69
N GLY A 81 21.60 -3.12 14.95
CA GLY A 81 22.17 -2.08 15.78
C GLY A 81 22.25 -2.52 17.26
N ASP A 82 23.20 -1.95 17.98
CA ASP A 82 23.52 -2.35 19.37
C ASP A 82 22.41 -2.02 20.42
N GLU A 83 21.42 -1.20 20.05
CA GLU A 83 20.27 -0.88 20.89
C GLU A 83 18.98 -1.60 20.46
N VAL A 84 19.06 -2.55 19.52
CA VAL A 84 17.88 -3.29 19.03
C VAL A 84 17.64 -4.52 19.88
N GLU A 85 16.40 -4.71 20.29
CA GLU A 85 15.94 -5.90 20.99
C GLU A 85 14.88 -6.66 20.17
N GLY A 86 14.82 -7.99 20.32
CA GLY A 86 13.78 -8.81 19.70
C GLY A 86 13.98 -9.17 18.22
N ILE A 87 15.02 -8.62 17.57
CA ILE A 87 15.38 -8.96 16.18
C ILE A 87 16.85 -9.33 16.17
N LYS A 88 17.21 -10.38 15.44
CA LYS A 88 18.59 -10.86 15.31
C LYS A 88 18.96 -11.14 13.86
N VAL A 89 20.24 -11.18 13.57
CA VAL A 89 20.78 -11.61 12.27
C VAL A 89 20.23 -12.99 11.92
N GLY A 90 19.79 -13.14 10.67
CA GLY A 90 19.15 -14.37 10.17
C GLY A 90 17.63 -14.38 10.26
N ASP A 91 17.01 -13.48 11.03
CA ASP A 91 15.56 -13.37 11.06
C ASP A 91 15.03 -12.91 9.69
N LYS A 92 13.89 -13.46 9.30
CA LYS A 92 13.11 -12.96 8.16
C LYS A 92 12.15 -11.90 8.67
N VAL A 93 12.18 -10.73 8.03
CA VAL A 93 11.36 -9.58 8.42
C VAL A 93 10.72 -8.92 7.21
N VAL A 94 9.62 -8.25 7.43
CA VAL A 94 9.09 -7.23 6.51
C VAL A 94 9.29 -5.86 7.15
N THR A 95 9.61 -4.88 6.32
CA THR A 95 10.00 -3.53 6.75
C THR A 95 9.20 -2.47 6.04
N THR A 96 9.01 -1.33 6.70
CA THR A 96 8.47 -0.12 6.09
C THR A 96 9.42 1.06 6.32
N GLY A 97 9.32 2.05 5.45
CA GLY A 97 10.08 3.30 5.53
C GLY A 97 9.65 4.25 4.43
N ALA A 98 10.03 5.51 4.53
CA ALA A 98 9.64 6.53 3.55
C ALA A 98 10.25 6.29 2.15
N SER A 99 11.38 5.60 2.07
CA SER A 99 12.12 5.32 0.83
C SER A 99 13.06 4.13 1.02
N GLY A 100 13.75 3.72 -0.04
CA GLY A 100 14.89 2.81 0.05
C GLY A 100 14.59 1.34 -0.26
N SER A 101 13.36 0.96 -0.61
CA SER A 101 13.04 -0.46 -0.83
C SER A 101 13.57 -1.03 -2.14
N HIS A 102 13.77 -0.19 -3.17
CA HIS A 102 14.17 -0.63 -4.51
C HIS A 102 15.69 -0.89 -4.60
N ALA A 103 16.20 -1.74 -3.72
CA ALA A 103 17.64 -2.02 -3.59
C ALA A 103 17.89 -3.46 -3.09
N GLU A 104 19.12 -3.94 -3.23
CA GLU A 104 19.53 -5.25 -2.70
C GLU A 104 19.63 -5.27 -1.16
N LEU A 105 20.02 -4.14 -0.56
CA LEU A 105 20.09 -3.97 0.90
C LEU A 105 19.27 -2.76 1.32
N ARG A 106 18.67 -2.84 2.51
CA ARG A 106 17.89 -1.75 3.07
C ARG A 106 18.13 -1.59 4.55
N ALA A 107 18.40 -0.36 4.99
CA ALA A 107 18.44 0.03 6.40
C ALA A 107 17.12 0.66 6.81
N VAL A 108 16.56 0.23 7.92
CA VAL A 108 15.33 0.80 8.53
C VAL A 108 15.46 0.83 10.04
N ALA A 109 14.63 1.65 10.70
CA ALA A 109 14.45 1.56 12.14
C ALA A 109 13.86 0.18 12.51
N ALA A 110 14.34 -0.45 13.57
CA ALA A 110 13.81 -1.74 14.01
C ALA A 110 12.32 -1.64 14.40
N ARG A 111 11.87 -0.47 14.84
CA ARG A 111 10.47 -0.21 15.19
C ARG A 111 9.52 -0.38 14.00
N THR A 112 9.98 -0.22 12.77
CA THR A 112 9.20 -0.37 11.54
C THR A 112 9.55 -1.66 10.79
N ALA A 113 9.92 -2.69 11.54
CA ALA A 113 10.17 -4.03 11.04
C ALA A 113 9.34 -5.03 11.86
N TRP A 114 8.85 -6.07 11.20
CA TRP A 114 8.06 -7.16 11.80
C TRP A 114 8.68 -8.49 11.44
N VAL A 115 8.91 -9.34 12.44
CA VAL A 115 9.39 -10.70 12.21
C VAL A 115 8.29 -11.51 11.54
N ILE A 116 8.64 -12.17 10.45
CA ILE A 116 7.70 -12.99 9.67
C ILE A 116 7.50 -14.33 10.39
N PRO A 117 6.26 -14.84 10.52
CA PRO A 117 6.01 -16.17 11.08
C PRO A 117 6.81 -17.26 10.35
N PRO A 118 7.28 -18.28 11.07
CA PRO A 118 8.01 -19.39 10.47
C PRO A 118 7.24 -20.06 9.34
N GLY A 119 7.93 -20.29 8.20
CA GLY A 119 7.34 -20.96 7.04
C GLY A 119 6.50 -20.06 6.12
N MET A 120 6.27 -18.81 6.48
CA MET A 120 5.56 -17.87 5.62
C MET A 120 6.42 -17.44 4.43
N ASP A 121 5.83 -17.39 3.23
CA ASP A 121 6.49 -16.87 2.04
C ASP A 121 6.81 -15.38 2.22
N VAL A 122 8.09 -15.03 2.10
CA VAL A 122 8.58 -13.66 2.24
C VAL A 122 7.95 -12.72 1.22
N ARG A 123 7.60 -13.19 0.04
CA ARG A 123 6.94 -12.38 -1.00
C ARG A 123 5.54 -11.95 -0.58
N LEU A 124 4.79 -12.82 0.09
CA LEU A 124 3.50 -12.46 0.66
C LEU A 124 3.66 -11.42 1.76
N ALA A 125 4.61 -11.65 2.68
CA ALA A 125 4.89 -10.73 3.78
C ALA A 125 5.25 -9.32 3.29
N ALA A 126 6.04 -9.21 2.21
CA ALA A 126 6.44 -7.93 1.62
C ALA A 126 5.25 -7.04 1.22
N ALA A 127 4.09 -7.63 1.00
CA ALA A 127 2.89 -6.96 0.47
C ALA A 127 1.84 -6.67 1.54
N ILE A 128 2.14 -6.81 2.84
CA ILE A 128 1.12 -6.71 3.89
C ILE A 128 1.10 -5.35 4.59
N PRO A 129 2.19 -4.84 5.19
CA PRO A 129 2.12 -3.70 6.10
C PRO A 129 1.42 -2.48 5.53
N VAL A 130 1.83 -2.00 4.36
CA VAL A 130 1.29 -0.76 3.80
C VAL A 130 -0.15 -0.93 3.32
N PRO A 131 -0.48 -1.86 2.39
CA PRO A 131 -1.84 -1.93 1.88
C PRO A 131 -2.85 -2.42 2.91
N PHE A 132 -2.54 -3.45 3.71
CA PHE A 132 -3.47 -3.97 4.71
C PHE A 132 -3.59 -3.05 5.93
N GLY A 133 -2.47 -2.46 6.39
CA GLY A 133 -2.49 -1.47 7.47
C GLY A 133 -3.27 -0.22 7.09
N THR A 134 -3.06 0.26 5.87
CA THR A 134 -3.79 1.42 5.33
C THR A 134 -5.30 1.13 5.22
N ALA A 135 -5.66 -0.01 4.62
CA ALA A 135 -7.07 -0.40 4.49
C ALA A 135 -7.75 -0.55 5.85
N HIS A 136 -7.04 -1.14 6.82
CA HIS A 136 -7.55 -1.30 8.18
C HIS A 136 -7.83 0.05 8.84
N ASP A 137 -6.90 1.00 8.77
CA ASP A 137 -7.09 2.33 9.30
C ASP A 137 -8.24 3.08 8.61
N CYS A 138 -8.33 2.99 7.28
CA CYS A 138 -9.43 3.61 6.53
C CYS A 138 -10.81 3.09 6.93
N LEU A 139 -10.93 1.80 7.19
CA LEU A 139 -12.21 1.19 7.54
C LEU A 139 -12.57 1.40 9.01
N PHE A 140 -11.62 1.16 9.93
CA PHE A 140 -11.92 1.01 11.35
C PHE A 140 -11.51 2.20 12.19
N GLU A 141 -10.29 2.70 12.07
CA GLU A 141 -9.84 3.84 12.87
C GLU A 141 -10.52 5.14 12.45
N PHE A 142 -10.49 5.45 11.17
CA PHE A 142 -11.07 6.69 10.64
C PHE A 142 -12.48 6.51 10.10
N GLY A 143 -12.76 5.38 9.46
CA GLY A 143 -14.09 5.06 8.92
C GLY A 143 -15.09 4.58 9.97
N ARG A 144 -14.60 4.12 11.12
CA ARG A 144 -15.44 3.64 12.23
C ARG A 144 -16.54 2.65 11.80
N MET A 145 -16.19 1.77 10.85
CA MET A 145 -17.09 0.79 10.30
C MET A 145 -17.75 -0.06 11.38
N GLN A 146 -19.06 -0.25 11.25
CA GLN A 146 -19.86 -1.13 12.09
C GLN A 146 -20.37 -2.32 11.28
N LYS A 147 -20.60 -3.45 11.97
CA LYS A 147 -21.23 -4.63 11.37
C LYS A 147 -22.59 -4.24 10.76
N GLY A 148 -22.84 -4.75 9.56
CA GLY A 148 -24.08 -4.48 8.82
C GLY A 148 -24.06 -3.25 7.92
N GLU A 149 -23.01 -2.44 7.99
CA GLU A 149 -22.87 -1.27 7.12
C GLU A 149 -22.47 -1.66 5.69
N ILE A 150 -22.73 -0.75 4.77
CA ILE A 150 -22.37 -0.85 3.35
C ILE A 150 -21.05 -0.14 3.13
N VAL A 151 -20.11 -0.83 2.50
CA VAL A 151 -18.75 -0.32 2.20
C VAL A 151 -18.57 -0.18 0.68
N LEU A 152 -18.03 0.96 0.25
CA LEU A 152 -17.55 1.18 -1.12
C LEU A 152 -16.05 1.33 -1.12
N VAL A 153 -15.37 0.55 -1.96
CA VAL A 153 -13.91 0.60 -2.15
C VAL A 153 -13.62 1.10 -3.55
N GLN A 154 -13.07 2.30 -3.67
CA GLN A 154 -12.58 2.82 -4.94
C GLN A 154 -11.28 2.10 -5.32
N ALA A 155 -11.08 1.86 -6.61
CA ALA A 155 -9.93 1.10 -7.12
C ALA A 155 -9.78 -0.26 -6.43
N GLY A 156 -10.81 -1.08 -6.46
CA GLY A 156 -10.87 -2.38 -5.76
C GLY A 156 -9.78 -3.38 -6.13
N ALA A 157 -9.22 -3.27 -7.33
CA ALA A 157 -8.15 -4.15 -7.81
C ALA A 157 -6.74 -3.72 -7.36
N SER A 158 -6.60 -2.56 -6.70
CA SER A 158 -5.34 -2.12 -6.11
C SER A 158 -4.99 -2.91 -4.85
N GLY A 159 -3.75 -2.76 -4.36
CA GLY A 159 -3.33 -3.42 -3.13
C GLY A 159 -4.19 -3.04 -1.92
N VAL A 160 -4.46 -1.76 -1.71
CA VAL A 160 -5.37 -1.28 -0.66
C VAL A 160 -6.79 -1.78 -0.90
N GLY A 161 -7.24 -1.79 -2.17
CA GLY A 161 -8.58 -2.26 -2.53
C GLY A 161 -8.79 -3.73 -2.21
N VAL A 162 -7.86 -4.59 -2.59
CA VAL A 162 -7.89 -6.03 -2.29
C VAL A 162 -7.94 -6.28 -0.78
N ALA A 163 -7.16 -5.53 -0.01
CA ALA A 163 -7.16 -5.60 1.44
C ALA A 163 -8.50 -5.12 2.04
N ALA A 164 -8.99 -3.96 1.60
CA ALA A 164 -10.21 -3.35 2.13
C ALA A 164 -11.44 -4.22 1.89
N ILE A 165 -11.58 -4.83 0.70
CA ILE A 165 -12.68 -5.74 0.39
C ILE A 165 -12.73 -6.90 1.39
N GLN A 166 -11.59 -7.55 1.64
CA GLN A 166 -11.51 -8.68 2.57
C GLN A 166 -11.80 -8.27 4.01
N LEU A 167 -11.22 -7.17 4.46
CA LEU A 167 -11.40 -6.67 5.83
C LEU A 167 -12.84 -6.25 6.08
N ALA A 168 -13.47 -5.56 5.14
CA ALA A 168 -14.87 -5.16 5.24
C ALA A 168 -15.82 -6.37 5.28
N ALA A 169 -15.61 -7.36 4.40
CA ALA A 169 -16.41 -8.57 4.36
C ALA A 169 -16.29 -9.36 5.68
N ARG A 170 -15.05 -9.53 6.17
CA ARG A 170 -14.76 -10.22 7.44
C ARG A 170 -15.38 -9.52 8.65
N ALA A 171 -15.44 -8.19 8.62
CA ALA A 171 -16.04 -7.39 9.69
C ALA A 171 -17.58 -7.39 9.66
N GLY A 172 -18.19 -8.05 8.70
CA GLY A 172 -19.63 -8.20 8.62
C GLY A 172 -20.36 -7.08 7.88
N ALA A 173 -19.71 -6.45 6.88
CA ALA A 173 -20.41 -5.54 5.98
C ALA A 173 -21.64 -6.24 5.35
N SER A 174 -22.76 -5.55 5.24
CA SER A 174 -23.96 -6.09 4.56
C SER A 174 -23.76 -6.14 3.04
N MET A 175 -22.99 -5.20 2.50
CA MET A 175 -22.54 -5.16 1.11
C MET A 175 -21.12 -4.63 1.06
N VAL A 176 -20.29 -5.21 0.19
CA VAL A 176 -19.00 -4.68 -0.20
C VAL A 176 -19.04 -4.37 -1.68
N LEU A 177 -19.04 -3.09 -2.00
CA LEU A 177 -19.02 -2.58 -3.36
C LEU A 177 -17.60 -2.14 -3.70
N ALA A 178 -17.19 -2.31 -4.94
CA ALA A 178 -15.88 -1.81 -5.40
C ALA A 178 -15.96 -1.36 -6.85
N THR A 179 -15.10 -0.40 -7.20
CA THR A 179 -14.94 0.07 -8.57
C THR A 179 -13.66 -0.50 -9.19
N ALA A 180 -13.70 -0.72 -10.48
CA ALA A 180 -12.56 -1.04 -11.32
C ALA A 180 -12.81 -0.64 -12.76
N SER A 181 -11.79 -0.71 -13.61
CA SER A 181 -11.85 -0.28 -15.01
C SER A 181 -12.41 -1.32 -15.97
N SER A 182 -12.68 -2.55 -15.51
CA SER A 182 -13.26 -3.61 -16.33
C SER A 182 -14.04 -4.62 -15.50
N ASP A 183 -15.01 -5.27 -16.14
CA ASP A 183 -15.78 -6.33 -15.50
C ASP A 183 -14.92 -7.55 -15.15
N GLU A 184 -13.91 -7.86 -15.98
CA GLU A 184 -12.96 -8.96 -15.73
C GLU A 184 -12.18 -8.75 -14.43
N ARG A 185 -11.69 -7.54 -14.19
CA ARG A 185 -10.98 -7.21 -12.96
C ARG A 185 -11.88 -7.33 -11.73
N LEU A 186 -13.15 -6.92 -11.85
CA LEU A 186 -14.14 -7.04 -10.79
C LEU A 186 -14.50 -8.49 -10.47
N GLU A 187 -14.63 -9.35 -11.47
CA GLU A 187 -14.91 -10.78 -11.27
C GLU A 187 -13.82 -11.47 -10.42
N ARG A 188 -12.56 -11.07 -10.59
CA ARG A 188 -11.45 -11.60 -9.81
C ARG A 188 -11.48 -11.23 -8.33
N LEU A 189 -12.26 -10.21 -7.95
CA LEU A 189 -12.42 -9.76 -6.56
C LEU A 189 -13.57 -10.46 -5.82
N LYS A 190 -14.48 -11.11 -6.52
CA LYS A 190 -15.63 -11.80 -5.91
C LYS A 190 -15.23 -12.86 -4.87
N PRO A 191 -14.23 -13.72 -5.12
CA PRO A 191 -13.79 -14.70 -4.12
C PRO A 191 -13.25 -14.08 -2.83
N LEU A 192 -12.90 -12.78 -2.84
CA LEU A 192 -12.37 -12.06 -1.69
C LEU A 192 -13.46 -11.44 -0.81
N GLY A 193 -14.71 -11.49 -1.23
CA GLY A 193 -15.84 -10.96 -0.50
C GLY A 193 -16.55 -9.78 -1.16
N LEU A 194 -16.19 -9.45 -2.40
CA LEU A 194 -16.93 -8.43 -3.18
C LEU A 194 -18.36 -8.89 -3.41
N THR A 195 -19.34 -8.03 -3.04
CA THR A 195 -20.76 -8.30 -3.28
C THR A 195 -21.18 -7.86 -4.68
N HIS A 196 -20.84 -6.63 -5.06
CA HIS A 196 -21.12 -6.04 -6.36
C HIS A 196 -19.96 -5.18 -6.85
N GLY A 197 -19.61 -5.36 -8.12
CA GLY A 197 -18.63 -4.55 -8.80
C GLY A 197 -19.29 -3.43 -9.63
N ILE A 198 -18.61 -2.30 -9.72
CA ILE A 198 -19.01 -1.15 -10.54
C ILE A 198 -17.89 -0.84 -11.52
N ASN A 199 -18.18 -0.97 -12.80
CA ASN A 199 -17.24 -0.62 -13.86
C ASN A 199 -17.37 0.88 -14.18
N TYR A 200 -16.44 1.68 -13.69
CA TYR A 200 -16.49 3.15 -13.83
C TYR A 200 -16.25 3.63 -15.27
N GLN A 201 -15.77 2.77 -16.16
CA GLN A 201 -15.66 3.11 -17.59
C GLN A 201 -17.03 3.15 -18.29
N ARG A 202 -18.00 2.44 -17.75
CA ARG A 202 -19.36 2.33 -18.29
C ARG A 202 -20.40 3.08 -17.46
N ASP A 203 -20.27 3.03 -16.14
CA ASP A 203 -21.33 3.43 -15.21
C ASP A 203 -20.94 4.68 -14.40
N ASP A 204 -21.94 5.50 -14.07
CA ASP A 204 -21.81 6.53 -13.04
C ASP A 204 -21.82 5.87 -11.67
N VAL A 205 -20.74 6.04 -10.90
CA VAL A 205 -20.54 5.32 -9.64
C VAL A 205 -21.61 5.66 -8.62
N ALA A 206 -21.91 6.94 -8.39
CA ALA A 206 -22.90 7.35 -7.40
C ALA A 206 -24.31 6.86 -7.76
N LEU A 207 -24.69 6.88 -9.03
CA LEU A 207 -25.97 6.35 -9.49
C LEU A 207 -26.05 4.82 -9.30
N GLU A 208 -24.97 4.10 -9.59
CA GLU A 208 -24.92 2.64 -9.37
C GLU A 208 -24.95 2.28 -7.88
N VAL A 209 -24.27 3.03 -7.04
CA VAL A 209 -24.35 2.85 -5.58
C VAL A 209 -25.80 3.05 -5.11
N ALA A 210 -26.48 4.09 -5.59
CA ALA A 210 -27.88 4.33 -5.26
C ALA A 210 -28.78 3.17 -5.71
N ARG A 211 -28.57 2.66 -6.91
CA ARG A 211 -29.36 1.53 -7.46
C ARG A 211 -29.12 0.25 -6.66
N LEU A 212 -27.88 -0.10 -6.39
CA LEU A 212 -27.50 -1.34 -5.70
C LEU A 212 -27.92 -1.36 -4.23
N THR A 213 -28.00 -0.20 -3.60
CA THR A 213 -28.30 -0.06 -2.17
C THR A 213 -29.74 0.39 -1.89
N ASP A 214 -30.58 0.42 -2.89
CA ASP A 214 -31.96 0.98 -2.78
C ASP A 214 -31.94 2.38 -2.13
N LYS A 215 -31.03 3.23 -2.60
CA LYS A 215 -30.82 4.63 -2.17
C LYS A 215 -30.28 4.80 -0.73
N HIS A 216 -29.94 3.73 -0.02
CA HIS A 216 -29.27 3.87 1.28
C HIS A 216 -27.91 4.55 1.14
N MET A 217 -27.17 4.26 0.08
CA MET A 217 -25.83 4.71 -0.23
C MET A 217 -24.76 3.98 0.61
N ALA A 218 -23.51 4.41 0.55
CA ALA A 218 -22.39 3.78 1.24
C ALA A 218 -22.11 4.44 2.61
N ASP A 219 -22.05 3.63 3.65
CA ASP A 219 -21.76 4.10 5.00
C ASP A 219 -20.28 4.44 5.20
N VAL A 220 -19.41 3.61 4.62
CA VAL A 220 -17.94 3.79 4.68
C VAL A 220 -17.36 3.67 3.27
N ILE A 221 -16.51 4.61 2.92
CA ILE A 221 -15.83 4.63 1.61
C ILE A 221 -14.33 4.73 1.81
N VAL A 222 -13.59 3.88 1.12
CA VAL A 222 -12.12 3.94 1.02
C VAL A 222 -11.76 4.47 -0.37
N ASP A 223 -11.09 5.63 -0.41
CA ASP A 223 -10.72 6.31 -1.64
C ASP A 223 -9.20 6.52 -1.72
N SER A 224 -8.53 5.77 -2.57
CA SER A 224 -7.09 5.90 -2.87
C SER A 224 -6.81 6.64 -4.18
N VAL A 225 -7.83 7.11 -4.87
CA VAL A 225 -7.72 7.71 -6.21
C VAL A 225 -7.66 9.24 -6.16
N GLY A 226 -8.54 9.85 -5.40
CA GLY A 226 -8.61 11.31 -5.28
C GLY A 226 -9.25 12.00 -6.48
N GLY A 227 -9.13 13.33 -6.53
CA GLY A 227 -9.64 14.14 -7.62
C GLY A 227 -11.14 13.95 -7.91
N PRO A 228 -11.54 13.79 -9.18
CA PRO A 228 -12.94 13.55 -9.56
C PRO A 228 -13.55 12.30 -8.93
N THR A 229 -12.75 11.26 -8.67
CA THR A 229 -13.20 10.05 -7.97
C THR A 229 -13.60 10.36 -6.54
N LEU A 230 -12.85 11.22 -5.83
CA LEU A 230 -13.23 11.66 -4.48
C LEU A 230 -14.57 12.41 -4.47
N GLN A 231 -14.83 13.24 -5.48
CA GLN A 231 -16.16 13.88 -5.63
C GLN A 231 -17.26 12.83 -5.79
N SER A 232 -17.02 11.81 -6.59
CA SER A 232 -17.94 10.68 -6.75
C SER A 232 -18.14 9.92 -5.44
N SER A 233 -17.08 9.74 -4.66
CA SER A 233 -17.15 9.12 -3.32
C SER A 233 -18.03 9.96 -2.38
N ILE A 234 -17.86 11.27 -2.34
CA ILE A 234 -18.69 12.17 -1.52
C ILE A 234 -20.16 12.05 -1.92
N LEU A 235 -20.45 12.03 -3.21
CA LEU A 235 -21.81 11.87 -3.73
C LEU A 235 -22.42 10.48 -3.46
N SER A 236 -21.58 9.49 -3.17
CA SER A 236 -21.97 8.12 -2.87
C SER A 236 -22.20 7.85 -1.38
N LEU A 237 -21.97 8.83 -0.51
CA LEU A 237 -22.10 8.67 0.94
C LEU A 237 -23.54 8.61 1.41
N ALA A 238 -23.82 7.66 2.30
CA ALA A 238 -25.06 7.57 3.07
C ALA A 238 -25.17 8.73 4.09
N TYR A 239 -26.34 8.85 4.71
CA TYR A 239 -26.53 9.70 5.88
C TYR A 239 -25.55 9.28 6.99
N ARG A 240 -24.79 10.24 7.53
CA ARG A 240 -23.70 10.01 8.50
C ARG A 240 -22.56 9.13 7.95
N GLY A 241 -22.47 9.00 6.64
CA GLY A 241 -21.40 8.26 5.98
C GLY A 241 -20.04 8.92 6.17
N ARG A 242 -18.97 8.11 6.05
CA ARG A 242 -17.58 8.51 6.26
C ARG A 242 -16.75 8.07 5.08
N VAL A 243 -16.01 8.99 4.48
CA VAL A 243 -15.02 8.66 3.45
C VAL A 243 -13.60 8.88 3.98
N SER A 244 -12.75 7.87 3.84
CA SER A 244 -11.31 7.94 4.10
C SER A 244 -10.58 8.15 2.79
N MET A 245 -9.95 9.30 2.64
CA MET A 245 -9.11 9.64 1.51
C MET A 245 -7.66 9.29 1.86
N VAL A 246 -7.07 8.37 1.09
CA VAL A 246 -5.75 7.80 1.44
C VAL A 246 -4.73 7.89 0.32
N GLY A 247 -5.07 8.45 -0.83
CA GLY A 247 -4.14 8.55 -1.94
C GLY A 247 -4.61 9.43 -3.08
N GLN A 248 -3.73 9.56 -4.05
CA GLN A 248 -3.92 10.37 -5.25
C GLN A 248 -3.51 9.60 -6.51
N ALA A 249 -3.88 8.32 -6.57
CA ALA A 249 -3.50 7.47 -7.70
C ALA A 249 -3.99 7.99 -9.06
N GLY A 250 -5.08 8.75 -9.08
CA GLY A 250 -5.60 9.41 -10.27
C GLY A 250 -4.78 10.60 -10.74
N ARG A 251 -3.89 11.14 -9.89
CA ARG A 251 -3.01 12.30 -10.17
C ARG A 251 -3.72 13.59 -10.57
N GLU A 252 -5.05 13.62 -10.48
CA GLU A 252 -5.87 14.79 -10.73
C GLU A 252 -5.89 15.73 -9.51
N PRO A 253 -6.15 17.04 -9.71
CA PRO A 253 -6.26 17.97 -8.59
C PRO A 253 -7.34 17.56 -7.57
N MET A 254 -7.01 17.69 -6.28
CA MET A 254 -7.90 17.37 -5.15
C MET A 254 -8.89 18.50 -4.89
N LYS A 255 -9.73 18.81 -5.88
CA LYS A 255 -10.78 19.83 -5.77
C LYS A 255 -12.13 19.14 -5.71
N VAL A 256 -12.82 19.33 -4.59
CA VAL A 256 -14.15 18.73 -4.38
C VAL A 256 -15.13 19.75 -3.83
N ASP A 257 -16.39 19.60 -4.18
CA ASP A 257 -17.49 20.33 -3.58
C ASP A 257 -17.95 19.59 -2.31
N VAL A 258 -17.72 20.23 -1.17
CA VAL A 258 -18.11 19.69 0.14
C VAL A 258 -19.49 20.13 0.57
N GLY A 259 -20.18 20.97 -0.23
CA GLY A 259 -21.49 21.49 0.12
C GLY A 259 -22.54 20.43 0.41
N SER A 260 -22.50 19.32 -0.31
CA SER A 260 -23.42 18.20 -0.11
C SER A 260 -23.21 17.44 1.21
N MET A 261 -22.10 17.65 1.88
CA MET A 261 -21.77 16.91 3.11
C MET A 261 -22.63 17.35 4.29
N MET A 262 -22.99 18.64 4.36
CA MET A 262 -23.78 19.18 5.45
C MET A 262 -25.16 18.53 5.56
N GLY A 263 -25.87 18.40 4.46
CA GLY A 263 -27.24 17.85 4.44
C GLY A 263 -27.33 16.39 4.90
N GLY A 264 -26.22 15.65 4.82
CA GLY A 264 -26.16 14.24 5.22
C GLY A 264 -25.35 13.98 6.50
N ASN A 265 -24.89 15.03 7.20
CA ASN A 265 -24.00 14.89 8.36
C ASN A 265 -22.79 13.97 8.07
N ARG A 266 -22.18 14.14 6.90
CA ARG A 266 -21.13 13.29 6.35
C ARG A 266 -19.75 13.76 6.78
N SER A 267 -18.78 12.84 6.78
CA SER A 267 -17.38 13.12 7.18
C SER A 267 -16.39 12.74 6.09
N LEU A 268 -15.37 13.55 5.93
CA LEU A 268 -14.19 13.29 5.09
C LEU A 268 -12.94 13.33 5.97
N SER A 269 -12.18 12.24 5.96
CA SER A 269 -10.91 12.13 6.69
C SER A 269 -9.76 11.91 5.72
N GLY A 270 -8.68 12.68 5.86
CA GLY A 270 -7.39 12.33 5.27
C GLY A 270 -6.73 11.24 6.10
N VAL A 271 -6.22 10.20 5.46
CA VAL A 271 -5.58 9.06 6.13
C VAL A 271 -4.18 8.88 5.57
N PHE A 272 -3.20 8.77 6.46
CA PHE A 272 -1.80 8.50 6.12
C PHE A 272 -1.21 7.55 7.15
N LEU A 273 -1.05 6.29 6.79
CA LEU A 273 -0.51 5.26 7.69
C LEU A 273 0.88 5.62 8.23
N GLY A 274 1.71 6.27 7.40
CA GLY A 274 3.05 6.68 7.78
C GLY A 274 3.11 7.59 9.01
N ALA A 275 2.07 8.39 9.25
CA ALA A 275 1.99 9.23 10.45
C ALA A 275 1.78 8.43 11.74
N GLU A 276 1.25 7.22 11.63
CA GLU A 276 0.91 6.34 12.75
C GLU A 276 1.80 5.09 12.84
N ILE A 277 2.71 4.90 11.87
CA ILE A 277 3.43 3.63 11.66
C ILE A 277 4.28 3.20 12.85
N ALA A 278 4.77 4.15 13.64
CA ALA A 278 5.60 3.88 14.82
C ALA A 278 4.80 3.74 16.11
N THR A 279 3.47 3.91 16.09
CA THR A 279 2.61 3.72 17.26
C THR A 279 2.45 2.24 17.60
N ASP A 280 2.21 1.93 18.88
CA ASP A 280 1.94 0.55 19.30
C ASP A 280 0.69 0.00 18.62
N ARG A 281 -0.35 0.81 18.49
CA ARG A 281 -1.60 0.42 17.82
C ARG A 281 -1.36 -0.12 16.42
N VAL A 282 -0.66 0.64 15.58
CA VAL A 282 -0.40 0.25 14.18
C VAL A 282 0.59 -0.91 14.13
N HIS A 283 1.63 -0.88 14.97
CA HIS A 283 2.63 -1.95 15.03
C HIS A 283 1.96 -3.31 15.34
N ASP A 284 1.14 -3.35 16.39
CA ASP A 284 0.45 -4.57 16.80
C ASP A 284 -0.61 -5.01 15.77
N ASN A 285 -1.30 -4.05 15.18
CA ASN A 285 -2.27 -4.32 14.11
C ASN A 285 -1.61 -4.95 12.89
N ILE A 286 -0.48 -4.42 12.44
CA ILE A 286 0.26 -4.99 11.30
C ILE A 286 0.78 -6.39 11.66
N GLN A 287 1.27 -6.60 12.87
CA GLN A 287 1.70 -7.94 13.31
C GLN A 287 0.54 -8.95 13.22
N GLN A 288 -0.66 -8.56 13.63
CA GLN A 288 -1.85 -9.40 13.54
C GLN A 288 -2.26 -9.66 12.08
N LEU A 289 -2.19 -8.64 11.22
CA LEU A 289 -2.50 -8.79 9.79
C LEU A 289 -1.53 -9.75 9.09
N ILE A 290 -0.25 -9.70 9.44
CA ILE A 290 0.75 -10.65 8.95
C ILE A 290 0.38 -12.08 9.39
N GLN A 291 0.02 -12.25 10.66
CA GLN A 291 -0.39 -13.55 11.18
C GLN A 291 -1.66 -14.05 10.49
N ASP A 292 -2.63 -13.18 10.24
CA ASP A 292 -3.88 -13.54 9.55
C ASP A 292 -3.63 -14.05 8.12
N VAL A 293 -2.68 -13.46 7.41
CA VAL A 293 -2.27 -13.95 6.09
C VAL A 293 -1.53 -15.29 6.21
N ALA A 294 -0.62 -15.42 7.19
CA ALA A 294 0.09 -16.68 7.44
C ALA A 294 -0.87 -17.82 7.76
N ASP A 295 -1.95 -17.55 8.48
CA ASP A 295 -2.99 -18.52 8.87
C ASP A 295 -4.01 -18.78 7.74
N GLY A 296 -3.93 -18.07 6.61
CA GLY A 296 -4.85 -18.22 5.49
C GLY A 296 -6.19 -17.50 5.64
N ASN A 297 -6.35 -16.66 6.66
CA ASN A 297 -7.59 -15.90 6.92
C ASN A 297 -7.71 -14.63 6.06
N LEU A 298 -6.60 -14.14 5.54
CA LEU A 298 -6.51 -13.08 4.56
C LEU A 298 -5.60 -13.53 3.42
N LYS A 299 -5.83 -13.03 2.23
CA LYS A 299 -5.07 -13.38 1.02
C LYS A 299 -4.37 -12.17 0.44
N VAL A 300 -3.09 -12.37 0.06
CA VAL A 300 -2.34 -11.44 -0.77
C VAL A 300 -2.43 -11.94 -2.20
N LEU A 301 -2.87 -11.08 -3.13
CA LEU A 301 -2.84 -11.37 -4.55
C LEU A 301 -1.55 -10.81 -5.13
N ILE A 302 -0.68 -11.68 -5.64
CA ILE A 302 0.50 -11.29 -6.42
C ILE A 302 0.14 -11.46 -7.90
N ASP A 303 0.07 -10.33 -8.61
CA ASP A 303 -0.25 -10.34 -10.03
C ASP A 303 0.96 -10.71 -10.86
N ARG A 304 2.09 -10.01 -10.62
CA ARG A 304 3.30 -10.19 -11.41
C ARG A 304 4.57 -9.83 -10.62
N THR A 305 5.66 -10.49 -10.96
CA THR A 305 7.00 -10.18 -10.44
C THR A 305 7.92 -9.74 -11.59
N PHE A 306 8.81 -8.80 -11.27
CA PHE A 306 9.87 -8.32 -12.17
C PHE A 306 11.20 -8.41 -11.43
N ALA A 307 12.29 -8.57 -12.17
CA ALA A 307 13.62 -8.37 -11.59
C ALA A 307 13.79 -6.91 -11.16
N LEU A 308 14.55 -6.66 -10.11
CA LEU A 308 14.84 -5.30 -9.64
C LEU A 308 15.40 -4.40 -10.76
N LYS A 309 16.26 -4.94 -11.61
CA LYS A 309 16.80 -4.20 -12.78
C LYS A 309 15.74 -3.68 -13.74
N ASP A 310 14.55 -4.29 -13.74
CA ASP A 310 13.42 -3.96 -14.59
C ASP A 310 12.36 -3.11 -13.87
N ALA A 311 12.75 -2.36 -12.85
CA ALA A 311 11.87 -1.50 -12.05
C ALA A 311 11.06 -0.53 -12.92
N ALA A 312 11.62 -0.01 -14.01
CA ALA A 312 10.90 0.86 -14.94
C ALA A 312 9.70 0.14 -15.56
N ASP A 313 9.88 -1.09 -16.01
CA ASP A 313 8.80 -1.89 -16.60
C ASP A 313 7.72 -2.24 -15.59
N ALA A 314 8.12 -2.57 -14.35
CA ALA A 314 7.19 -2.85 -13.27
C ALA A 314 6.31 -1.63 -12.92
N HIS A 315 6.90 -0.46 -12.81
CA HIS A 315 6.16 0.79 -12.57
C HIS A 315 5.23 1.13 -13.74
N ARG A 316 5.69 0.95 -14.96
CA ARG A 316 4.86 1.15 -16.17
C ARG A 316 3.66 0.21 -16.19
N TYR A 317 3.86 -1.05 -15.81
CA TYR A 317 2.79 -2.04 -15.73
C TYR A 317 1.69 -1.62 -14.74
N ILE A 318 2.08 -1.09 -13.57
CA ILE A 318 1.14 -0.56 -12.58
C ILE A 318 0.41 0.68 -13.14
N GLU A 319 1.12 1.60 -13.72
CA GLU A 319 0.55 2.85 -14.25
C GLU A 319 -0.41 2.64 -15.42
N ASN A 320 -0.21 1.57 -16.18
CA ASN A 320 -1.14 1.15 -17.24
C ASN A 320 -2.40 0.47 -16.71
N ARG A 321 -2.57 0.38 -15.39
CA ARG A 321 -3.76 -0.18 -14.72
C ARG A 321 -4.05 -1.63 -15.12
N MET A 322 -3.02 -2.43 -15.36
CA MET A 322 -3.15 -3.83 -15.76
C MET A 322 -3.17 -4.79 -14.57
N ALA A 323 -2.60 -4.39 -13.44
CA ALA A 323 -2.45 -5.26 -12.28
C ALA A 323 -3.77 -5.47 -11.52
N VAL A 324 -3.97 -6.67 -10.99
CA VAL A 324 -4.93 -6.99 -9.96
C VAL A 324 -4.16 -7.46 -8.72
N GLY A 325 -4.08 -6.63 -7.71
CA GLY A 325 -3.24 -6.90 -6.54
C GLY A 325 -1.83 -6.35 -6.68
N ARG A 326 -0.84 -7.11 -6.25
CA ARG A 326 0.53 -6.63 -6.04
C ARG A 326 1.46 -6.92 -7.21
N VAL A 327 2.36 -5.98 -7.46
CA VAL A 327 3.50 -6.13 -8.38
C VAL A 327 4.77 -6.08 -7.56
N LEU A 328 5.61 -7.09 -7.70
CA LEU A 328 6.83 -7.25 -6.91
C LEU A 328 8.09 -7.03 -7.73
N LEU A 329 9.13 -6.55 -7.06
CA LEU A 329 10.51 -6.57 -7.56
C LEU A 329 11.31 -7.61 -6.78
N ILE A 330 12.09 -8.40 -7.49
CA ILE A 330 12.98 -9.41 -6.92
C ILE A 330 14.42 -9.01 -7.26
N PRO A 331 15.25 -8.73 -6.25
CA PRO A 331 16.67 -8.39 -6.46
C PRO A 331 17.47 -9.52 -7.07
#